data_c8f4cdf19bff51d5dee24bf6ae4d6069
#
_entry.id   c8f4cdf19bff51d5dee24bf6ae4d6069
#
_cell.length_a   1.000
_cell.length_b   1.000
_cell.length_c   1.000
_cell.angle_alpha   90.00
_cell.angle_beta   90.00
_cell.angle_gamma   90.00
#
_symmetry.space_group_name_H-M   'P 1'
#
loop_
_entity.id
_entity.type
_entity.pdbx_description
1 polymer ?
#
loop_
_entity_poly.entity_id
_entity_poly.type
_entity_poly.pdbx_seq_one_letter_code
_entity_poly.pdbx_strand_id
1 'polypeptide(L)'
;MKGNRISELWKLRRTEGTADPEKLPKHVAIIMDGNGRWAKQHKLSVSRGHRQGTETLREIIRHTNDLGIQALSLYAFSTENWSRPPEEVAALMQLILDFFASEIDELDEKNVRILILGDKNGLPEEQRNTLAEAERRTADNTGLRLNIAVNYGSRAELVKAAKEIAEMARTGELDPQDIDENTISSHLYTAGQPEVDLMIRTSGEKRLSNFMLYQNAYAEFVFPTALWPDFTVEEYDRCLKEFEGRKRRFGGRTT
;
A
#
# COMPACT_ATOMS: atom_id res chain seq x y z
N MET A 1 6.09 -15.68 -26.74
CA MET A 1 4.72 -16.22 -26.73
C MET A 1 4.37 -16.80 -25.33
N LYS A 2 4.35 -15.97 -24.25
CA LYS A 2 3.96 -16.40 -22.88
C LYS A 2 2.77 -15.59 -22.32
N GLY A 3 2.22 -14.67 -23.11
CA GLY A 3 1.14 -13.76 -22.65
C GLY A 3 -0.29 -14.31 -22.62
N ASN A 4 -0.53 -15.50 -23.21
CA ASN A 4 -1.91 -15.96 -23.45
C ASN A 4 -2.44 -17.00 -22.44
N ARG A 5 -1.61 -17.54 -21.54
CA ARG A 5 -2.02 -18.55 -20.56
C ARG A 5 -2.68 -17.97 -19.31
N ILE A 6 -2.28 -16.79 -18.91
CA ILE A 6 -2.84 -16.11 -17.71
C ILE A 6 -4.28 -15.68 -18.00
N SER A 7 -4.58 -15.13 -19.21
CA SER A 7 -5.93 -14.71 -19.60
C SER A 7 -6.93 -15.88 -19.73
N GLU A 8 -6.48 -17.10 -20.04
CA GLU A 8 -7.35 -18.27 -20.14
C GLU A 8 -7.69 -18.89 -18.78
N LEU A 9 -6.73 -18.92 -17.83
CA LEU A 9 -6.98 -19.38 -16.46
C LEU A 9 -7.97 -18.46 -15.72
N TRP A 10 -7.94 -17.16 -16.04
CA TRP A 10 -8.88 -16.16 -15.49
C TRP A 10 -10.32 -16.36 -16.00
N LYS A 11 -10.51 -16.73 -17.27
CA LYS A 11 -11.84 -17.01 -17.84
C LYS A 11 -12.52 -18.21 -17.17
N LEU A 12 -11.74 -19.14 -16.63
CA LEU A 12 -12.25 -20.35 -15.96
C LEU A 12 -12.62 -20.15 -14.47
N ARG A 13 -12.16 -19.05 -13.84
CA ARG A 13 -12.44 -18.71 -12.42
C ARG A 13 -13.46 -17.59 -12.24
N ARG A 14 -14.14 -17.14 -13.27
CA ARG A 14 -15.21 -16.12 -13.16
C ARG A 14 -16.37 -16.67 -12.32
N THR A 15 -16.36 -16.34 -11.04
CA THR A 15 -17.58 -16.28 -10.25
C THR A 15 -18.30 -14.97 -10.57
N GLU A 16 -19.62 -14.96 -10.63
CA GLU A 16 -20.41 -13.72 -10.75
C GLU A 16 -19.98 -12.76 -9.65
N GLY A 17 -19.38 -11.61 -10.03
CA GLY A 17 -18.93 -10.59 -9.08
C GLY A 17 -17.47 -10.12 -9.20
N THR A 18 -16.59 -10.85 -9.93
CA THR A 18 -15.20 -10.39 -10.12
C THR A 18 -15.10 -9.25 -11.14
N ALA A 19 -14.21 -8.27 -10.88
CA ALA A 19 -13.96 -7.14 -11.78
C ALA A 19 -13.32 -7.59 -13.09
N ASP A 20 -13.51 -6.82 -14.17
CA ASP A 20 -12.89 -7.08 -15.48
C ASP A 20 -11.37 -6.83 -15.38
N PRO A 21 -10.51 -7.80 -15.72
CA PRO A 21 -9.05 -7.64 -15.65
C PRO A 21 -8.50 -6.46 -16.42
N GLU A 22 -9.15 -6.07 -17.53
CA GLU A 22 -8.73 -4.92 -18.35
C GLU A 22 -9.07 -3.57 -17.70
N LYS A 23 -9.94 -3.57 -16.68
CA LYS A 23 -10.42 -2.39 -15.95
C LYS A 23 -9.93 -2.33 -14.52
N LEU A 24 -9.08 -3.26 -14.11
CA LEU A 24 -8.49 -3.25 -12.77
C LEU A 24 -7.61 -2.00 -12.56
N PRO A 25 -7.55 -1.47 -11.33
CA PRO A 25 -6.59 -0.42 -10.99
C PRO A 25 -5.16 -0.96 -11.14
N LYS A 26 -4.25 -0.12 -11.61
CA LYS A 26 -2.82 -0.46 -11.66
C LYS A 26 -2.19 -0.39 -10.28
N HIS A 27 -2.65 0.51 -9.45
CA HIS A 27 -2.14 0.74 -8.10
C HIS A 27 -3.29 0.90 -7.11
N VAL A 28 -3.32 0.01 -6.13
CA VAL A 28 -4.27 0.06 -5.00
C VAL A 28 -3.53 0.50 -3.74
N ALA A 29 -4.08 1.46 -3.02
CA ALA A 29 -3.60 1.87 -1.70
C ALA A 29 -4.63 1.51 -0.62
N ILE A 30 -4.20 0.96 0.52
CA ILE A 30 -5.11 0.51 1.57
C ILE A 30 -4.70 1.08 2.93
N ILE A 31 -5.63 1.74 3.62
CA ILE A 31 -5.54 2.02 5.05
C ILE A 31 -6.28 0.93 5.80
N MET A 32 -5.52 0.10 6.52
CA MET A 32 -5.97 -1.07 7.26
C MET A 32 -6.55 -0.69 8.63
N ASP A 33 -7.71 -0.03 8.61
CA ASP A 33 -8.34 0.50 9.82
C ASP A 33 -9.35 -0.49 10.44
N GLY A 34 -9.45 -0.49 11.77
CA GLY A 34 -10.47 -1.25 12.49
C GLY A 34 -9.95 -2.33 13.43
N ASN A 35 -8.65 -2.66 13.45
CA ASN A 35 -8.07 -3.72 14.28
C ASN A 35 -8.45 -3.60 15.77
N GLY A 36 -8.32 -2.40 16.36
CA GLY A 36 -8.67 -2.16 17.76
C GLY A 36 -10.17 -2.25 18.03
N ARG A 37 -11.02 -1.78 17.10
CA ARG A 37 -12.48 -1.89 17.21
C ARG A 37 -12.94 -3.33 17.12
N TRP A 38 -12.37 -4.10 16.22
CA TRP A 38 -12.60 -5.52 16.08
C TRP A 38 -12.23 -6.29 17.36
N ALA A 39 -11.05 -6.04 17.92
CA ALA A 39 -10.60 -6.65 19.16
C ALA A 39 -11.59 -6.35 20.31
N LYS A 40 -12.03 -5.11 20.44
CA LYS A 40 -13.02 -4.70 21.44
C LYS A 40 -14.35 -5.44 21.28
N GLN A 41 -14.86 -5.57 20.05
CA GLN A 41 -16.11 -6.31 19.76
C GLN A 41 -15.99 -7.79 20.15
N HIS A 42 -14.82 -8.39 19.96
CA HIS A 42 -14.53 -9.79 20.30
C HIS A 42 -14.03 -9.99 21.74
N LYS A 43 -13.98 -8.93 22.56
CA LYS A 43 -13.45 -8.97 23.94
C LYS A 43 -12.00 -9.47 24.01
N LEU A 44 -11.19 -9.11 23.01
CA LEU A 44 -9.78 -9.46 22.88
C LEU A 44 -8.89 -8.22 23.09
N SER A 45 -7.60 -8.46 23.33
CA SER A 45 -6.60 -7.39 23.36
C SER A 45 -6.39 -6.77 21.97
N VAL A 46 -5.98 -5.51 21.92
CA VAL A 46 -5.67 -4.79 20.66
C VAL A 46 -4.63 -5.55 19.85
N SER A 47 -3.61 -6.13 20.48
CA SER A 47 -2.58 -6.94 19.82
C SER A 47 -3.17 -8.17 19.10
N ARG A 48 -4.22 -8.79 19.66
CA ARG A 48 -4.92 -9.90 18.97
C ARG A 48 -5.66 -9.41 17.73
N GLY A 49 -6.25 -8.20 17.76
CA GLY A 49 -6.86 -7.60 16.58
C GLY A 49 -5.84 -7.33 15.48
N HIS A 50 -4.67 -6.80 15.81
CA HIS A 50 -3.60 -6.59 14.84
C HIS A 50 -3.07 -7.91 14.27
N ARG A 51 -2.92 -8.95 15.09
CA ARG A 51 -2.51 -10.29 14.63
C ARG A 51 -3.53 -10.88 13.66
N GLN A 52 -4.83 -10.77 13.95
CA GLN A 52 -5.88 -11.20 13.02
C GLN A 52 -5.84 -10.40 11.71
N GLY A 53 -5.60 -9.08 11.80
CA GLY A 53 -5.41 -8.24 10.62
C GLY A 53 -4.20 -8.63 9.76
N THR A 54 -3.19 -9.31 10.32
CA THR A 54 -2.06 -9.84 9.55
C THR A 54 -2.48 -11.03 8.68
N GLU A 55 -3.42 -11.87 9.13
CA GLU A 55 -3.96 -12.95 8.29
C GLU A 55 -4.72 -12.37 7.08
N THR A 56 -5.59 -11.38 7.32
CA THR A 56 -6.26 -10.64 6.24
C THR A 56 -5.25 -10.03 5.26
N LEU A 57 -4.16 -9.45 5.77
CA LEU A 57 -3.10 -8.86 4.96
C LEU A 57 -2.51 -9.87 3.98
N ARG A 58 -2.20 -11.09 4.44
CA ARG A 58 -1.66 -12.19 3.62
C ARG A 58 -2.59 -12.54 2.45
N GLU A 59 -3.87 -12.71 2.75
CA GLU A 59 -4.88 -13.05 1.74
C GLU A 59 -5.01 -11.95 0.68
N ILE A 60 -5.07 -10.69 1.10
CA ILE A 60 -5.18 -9.54 0.18
C ILE A 60 -3.93 -9.39 -0.69
N ILE A 61 -2.72 -9.56 -0.15
CA ILE A 61 -1.49 -9.52 -0.94
C ILE A 61 -1.49 -10.62 -2.00
N ARG A 62 -1.77 -11.87 -1.61
CA ARG A 62 -1.83 -13.00 -2.55
C ARG A 62 -2.84 -12.78 -3.65
N HIS A 63 -4.04 -12.36 -3.29
CA HIS A 63 -5.11 -12.09 -4.24
C HIS A 63 -4.75 -10.94 -5.19
N THR A 64 -4.18 -9.84 -4.68
CA THR A 64 -3.73 -8.71 -5.49
C THR A 64 -2.66 -9.12 -6.52
N ASN A 65 -1.71 -9.95 -6.08
CA ASN A 65 -0.68 -10.49 -6.98
C ASN A 65 -1.28 -11.41 -8.05
N ASP A 66 -2.20 -12.28 -7.66
CA ASP A 66 -2.91 -13.19 -8.58
C ASP A 66 -3.77 -12.43 -9.59
N LEU A 67 -4.31 -11.26 -9.24
CA LEU A 67 -5.05 -10.36 -10.13
C LEU A 67 -4.14 -9.66 -11.16
N GLY A 68 -2.82 -9.69 -10.99
CA GLY A 68 -1.87 -8.99 -11.84
C GLY A 68 -1.86 -7.47 -11.67
N ILE A 69 -2.35 -6.96 -10.54
CA ILE A 69 -2.24 -5.54 -10.16
C ILE A 69 -0.75 -5.20 -10.00
N GLN A 70 -0.33 -4.02 -10.50
CA GLN A 70 1.08 -3.67 -10.58
C GLN A 70 1.68 -3.21 -9.26
N ALA A 71 0.88 -2.51 -8.42
CA ALA A 71 1.33 -2.00 -7.14
C ALA A 71 0.23 -2.08 -6.08
N LEU A 72 0.62 -2.44 -4.86
CA LEU A 72 -0.22 -2.43 -3.65
C LEU A 72 0.52 -1.67 -2.56
N SER A 73 -0.07 -0.57 -2.08
CA SER A 73 0.47 0.22 -0.97
C SER A 73 -0.34 0.03 0.29
N LEU A 74 0.31 -0.36 1.38
CA LEU A 74 -0.31 -0.70 2.65
C LEU A 74 0.16 0.23 3.77
N TYR A 75 -0.76 0.84 4.51
CA TYR A 75 -0.43 1.71 5.63
C TYR A 75 -0.26 0.89 6.91
N ALA A 76 0.98 0.43 7.17
CA ALA A 76 1.27 -0.45 8.29
C ALA A 76 1.55 0.31 9.59
N PHE A 77 2.33 1.42 9.54
CA PHE A 77 2.66 2.22 10.71
C PHE A 77 2.91 3.69 10.34
N SER A 78 2.08 4.58 10.84
CA SER A 78 2.22 6.02 10.59
C SER A 78 3.16 6.71 11.57
N THR A 79 3.69 7.88 11.20
CA THR A 79 4.46 8.74 12.12
C THR A 79 3.68 9.11 13.37
N GLU A 80 2.35 9.24 13.28
CA GLU A 80 1.48 9.55 14.40
C GLU A 80 1.30 8.37 15.37
N ASN A 81 1.57 7.13 14.94
CA ASN A 81 1.43 5.95 15.77
C ASN A 81 2.46 5.87 16.90
N TRP A 82 3.57 6.61 16.81
CA TRP A 82 4.53 6.71 17.92
C TRP A 82 3.93 7.32 19.18
N SER A 83 2.82 8.08 19.07
CA SER A 83 2.10 8.64 20.22
C SER A 83 1.22 7.64 20.97
N ARG A 84 1.09 6.40 20.47
CA ARG A 84 0.32 5.34 21.13
C ARG A 84 1.03 4.82 22.38
N PRO A 85 0.33 4.07 23.25
CA PRO A 85 0.98 3.42 24.39
C PRO A 85 2.20 2.61 23.95
N PRO A 86 3.32 2.66 24.69
CA PRO A 86 4.57 1.98 24.31
C PRO A 86 4.41 0.47 24.05
N GLU A 87 3.54 -0.19 24.80
CA GLU A 87 3.22 -1.61 24.65
C GLU A 87 2.54 -1.92 23.30
N GLU A 88 1.66 -1.02 22.83
CA GLU A 88 1.02 -1.16 21.52
C GLU A 88 2.05 -0.93 20.40
N VAL A 89 2.90 0.08 20.53
CA VAL A 89 3.99 0.34 19.58
C VAL A 89 4.93 -0.85 19.49
N ALA A 90 5.38 -1.41 20.62
CA ALA A 90 6.25 -2.58 20.65
C ALA A 90 5.57 -3.79 19.99
N ALA A 91 4.29 -4.03 20.26
CA ALA A 91 3.54 -5.11 19.63
C ALA A 91 3.42 -4.95 18.11
N LEU A 92 3.22 -3.72 17.61
CA LEU A 92 3.18 -3.43 16.17
C LEU A 92 4.55 -3.64 15.52
N MET A 93 5.63 -3.20 16.16
CA MET A 93 6.99 -3.43 15.66
C MET A 93 7.34 -4.92 15.62
N GLN A 94 6.89 -5.70 16.62
CA GLN A 94 7.09 -7.16 16.60
C GLN A 94 6.29 -7.82 15.47
N LEU A 95 5.07 -7.38 15.18
CA LEU A 95 4.26 -7.91 14.07
C LEU A 95 4.91 -7.68 12.70
N ILE A 96 5.65 -6.58 12.52
CA ILE A 96 6.43 -6.36 11.30
C ILE A 96 7.51 -7.43 11.14
N LEU A 97 8.25 -7.73 12.22
CA LEU A 97 9.28 -8.80 12.21
C LEU A 97 8.65 -10.15 11.92
N ASP A 98 7.59 -10.50 12.65
CA ASP A 98 6.88 -11.79 12.51
C ASP A 98 6.35 -11.97 11.07
N PHE A 99 5.80 -10.91 10.47
CA PHE A 99 5.30 -10.94 9.09
C PHE A 99 6.42 -11.27 8.11
N PHE A 100 7.54 -10.53 8.14
CA PHE A 100 8.63 -10.79 7.21
C PHE A 100 9.30 -12.14 7.45
N ALA A 101 9.46 -12.56 8.70
CA ALA A 101 10.00 -13.88 9.02
C ALA A 101 9.15 -15.03 8.44
N SER A 102 7.84 -14.84 8.34
CA SER A 102 6.94 -15.90 7.83
C SER A 102 6.66 -15.79 6.32
N GLU A 103 6.69 -14.60 5.73
CA GLU A 103 6.18 -14.40 4.37
C GLU A 103 7.25 -14.13 3.31
N ILE A 104 8.47 -13.77 3.71
CA ILE A 104 9.48 -13.32 2.75
C ILE A 104 9.82 -14.37 1.69
N ASP A 105 9.87 -15.65 2.06
CA ASP A 105 10.21 -16.74 1.14
C ASP A 105 9.08 -16.89 0.08
N GLU A 106 7.83 -16.91 0.50
CA GLU A 106 6.69 -17.01 -0.43
C GLU A 106 6.58 -15.77 -1.34
N LEU A 107 6.77 -14.57 -0.78
CA LEU A 107 6.71 -13.33 -1.56
C LEU A 107 7.79 -13.28 -2.64
N ASP A 108 8.99 -13.71 -2.32
CA ASP A 108 10.12 -13.81 -3.26
C ASP A 108 9.84 -14.85 -4.35
N GLU A 109 9.42 -16.06 -3.99
CA GLU A 109 9.02 -17.11 -4.94
C GLU A 109 7.90 -16.68 -5.88
N LYS A 110 6.95 -15.87 -5.39
CA LYS A 110 5.84 -15.30 -6.18
C LYS A 110 6.23 -14.05 -6.99
N ASN A 111 7.52 -13.73 -7.07
CA ASN A 111 8.04 -12.59 -7.82
C ASN A 111 7.48 -11.22 -7.34
N VAL A 112 7.17 -11.10 -6.05
CA VAL A 112 6.74 -9.84 -5.43
C VAL A 112 7.97 -9.00 -5.09
N ARG A 113 7.99 -7.74 -5.49
CA ARG A 113 9.03 -6.78 -5.13
C ARG A 113 8.58 -5.93 -3.94
N ILE A 114 9.29 -6.04 -2.84
CA ILE A 114 9.00 -5.28 -1.61
C ILE A 114 9.70 -3.92 -1.65
N LEU A 115 8.98 -2.87 -1.29
CA LEU A 115 9.49 -1.51 -1.10
C LEU A 115 8.96 -0.95 0.23
N ILE A 116 9.85 -0.34 0.99
CA ILE A 116 9.50 0.28 2.28
C ILE A 116 9.38 1.79 2.08
N LEU A 117 8.18 2.30 2.31
CA LEU A 117 7.88 3.73 2.25
C LEU A 117 7.96 4.31 3.67
N GLY A 118 8.74 5.37 3.85
CA GLY A 118 8.89 6.09 5.12
C GLY A 118 10.33 6.26 5.58
N ASP A 119 10.48 6.92 6.73
CA ASP A 119 11.81 7.15 7.31
C ASP A 119 12.30 5.91 8.08
N LYS A 120 13.15 5.13 7.42
CA LYS A 120 13.76 3.92 8.01
C LYS A 120 14.72 4.24 9.16
N ASN A 121 15.33 5.43 9.18
CA ASN A 121 16.29 5.80 10.23
C ASN A 121 15.60 6.03 11.59
N GLY A 122 14.31 6.37 11.59
CA GLY A 122 13.53 6.51 12.81
C GLY A 122 13.05 5.17 13.41
N LEU A 123 13.37 4.03 12.78
CA LEU A 123 12.99 2.70 13.26
C LEU A 123 14.07 2.09 14.18
N PRO A 124 13.69 1.23 15.13
CA PRO A 124 14.65 0.43 15.88
C PRO A 124 15.51 -0.43 14.92
N GLU A 125 16.71 -0.77 15.34
CA GLU A 125 17.72 -1.40 14.49
C GLU A 125 17.27 -2.73 13.89
N GLU A 126 16.62 -3.57 14.68
CA GLU A 126 16.14 -4.87 14.24
C GLU A 126 15.12 -4.76 13.12
N GLN A 127 14.12 -3.87 13.27
CA GLN A 127 13.13 -3.61 12.22
C GLN A 127 13.77 -3.04 10.96
N ARG A 128 14.68 -2.08 11.13
CA ARG A 128 15.41 -1.49 10.00
C ARG A 128 16.17 -2.56 9.21
N ASN A 129 16.88 -3.45 9.88
CA ASN A 129 17.66 -4.50 9.24
C ASN A 129 16.76 -5.54 8.55
N THR A 130 15.67 -5.96 9.20
CA THR A 130 14.68 -6.89 8.61
C THR A 130 14.04 -6.31 7.35
N LEU A 131 13.64 -5.05 7.39
CA LEU A 131 13.03 -4.36 6.24
C LEU A 131 14.03 -4.18 5.10
N ALA A 132 15.28 -3.81 5.40
CA ALA A 132 16.33 -3.68 4.39
C ALA A 132 16.66 -5.03 3.74
N GLU A 133 16.68 -6.12 4.50
CA GLU A 133 16.89 -7.47 3.96
C GLU A 133 15.73 -7.90 3.05
N ALA A 134 14.48 -7.60 3.42
CA ALA A 134 13.32 -7.89 2.59
C ALA A 134 13.39 -7.14 1.23
N GLU A 135 13.73 -5.85 1.24
CA GLU A 135 13.94 -5.07 0.00
C GLU A 135 15.07 -5.67 -0.84
N ARG A 136 16.22 -6.01 -0.21
CA ARG A 136 17.39 -6.57 -0.90
C ARG A 136 17.07 -7.90 -1.56
N ARG A 137 16.42 -8.82 -0.86
CA ARG A 137 16.06 -10.16 -1.38
C ARG A 137 15.16 -10.09 -2.60
N THR A 138 14.25 -9.14 -2.63
CA THR A 138 13.22 -9.02 -3.67
C THR A 138 13.54 -7.94 -4.71
N ALA A 139 14.77 -7.39 -4.72
CA ALA A 139 15.15 -6.24 -5.56
C ALA A 139 15.02 -6.51 -7.06
N ASP A 140 15.27 -7.74 -7.49
CA ASP A 140 15.22 -8.15 -8.89
C ASP A 140 13.83 -8.65 -9.33
N ASN A 141 12.88 -8.75 -8.40
CA ASN A 141 11.52 -9.19 -8.72
C ASN A 141 10.77 -8.14 -9.54
N THR A 142 9.99 -8.63 -10.50
CA THR A 142 9.34 -7.82 -11.54
C THR A 142 7.81 -7.87 -11.49
N GLY A 143 7.23 -8.63 -10.56
CA GLY A 143 5.79 -8.78 -10.37
C GLY A 143 5.17 -7.64 -9.57
N LEU A 144 4.27 -7.98 -8.64
CA LEU A 144 3.61 -7.00 -7.75
C LEU A 144 4.64 -6.17 -6.97
N ARG A 145 4.54 -4.85 -7.06
CA ARG A 145 5.26 -3.93 -6.16
C ARG A 145 4.47 -3.78 -4.87
N LEU A 146 4.94 -4.44 -3.82
CA LEU A 146 4.34 -4.38 -2.50
C LEU A 146 5.00 -3.27 -1.68
N ASN A 147 4.33 -2.14 -1.57
CA ASN A 147 4.75 -0.98 -0.81
C ASN A 147 4.23 -1.08 0.62
N ILE A 148 5.11 -1.16 1.60
CA ILE A 148 4.74 -1.19 3.01
C ILE A 148 5.17 0.13 3.66
N ALA A 149 4.18 0.96 4.00
CA ALA A 149 4.41 2.26 4.62
C ALA A 149 4.61 2.08 6.14
N VAL A 150 5.87 2.24 6.58
CA VAL A 150 6.29 2.10 7.98
C VAL A 150 7.02 3.36 8.40
N ASN A 151 6.68 3.92 9.56
CA ASN A 151 7.14 5.24 9.99
C ASN A 151 6.94 6.28 8.89
N TYR A 152 5.76 6.20 8.26
CA TYR A 152 5.39 6.99 7.10
C TYR A 152 4.38 8.07 7.45
N GLY A 153 4.55 9.22 6.80
CA GLY A 153 3.57 10.29 6.74
C GLY A 153 3.80 11.12 5.49
N SER A 154 2.76 11.35 4.67
CA SER A 154 2.90 12.03 3.39
C SER A 154 3.43 13.46 3.52
N ARG A 155 3.10 14.17 4.60
CA ARG A 155 3.68 15.51 4.86
C ARG A 155 5.19 15.44 5.06
N ALA A 156 5.68 14.42 5.77
CA ALA A 156 7.12 14.20 5.97
C ALA A 156 7.81 13.80 4.66
N GLU A 157 7.15 12.95 3.85
CA GLU A 157 7.63 12.60 2.51
C GLU A 157 7.79 13.82 1.61
N LEU A 158 6.79 14.70 1.56
CA LEU A 158 6.85 15.94 0.78
C LEU A 158 7.97 16.87 1.26
N VAL A 159 8.19 16.99 2.57
CA VAL A 159 9.30 17.75 3.14
C VAL A 159 10.65 17.15 2.74
N LYS A 160 10.77 15.79 2.73
CA LYS A 160 11.96 15.11 2.24
C LYS A 160 12.20 15.45 0.77
N ALA A 161 11.21 15.28 -0.09
CA ALA A 161 11.30 15.59 -1.51
C ALA A 161 11.73 17.06 -1.76
N ALA A 162 11.08 17.98 -1.06
CA ALA A 162 11.42 19.41 -1.15
C ALA A 162 12.89 19.71 -0.75
N LYS A 163 13.41 19.05 0.30
CA LYS A 163 14.81 19.20 0.71
C LYS A 163 15.79 18.66 -0.34
N GLU A 164 15.49 17.51 -0.92
CA GLU A 164 16.34 16.90 -1.96
C GLU A 164 16.37 17.78 -3.22
N ILE A 165 15.22 18.27 -3.67
CA ILE A 165 15.11 19.18 -4.82
C ILE A 165 15.85 20.51 -4.54
N ALA A 166 15.68 21.07 -3.34
CA ALA A 166 16.39 22.30 -2.96
C ALA A 166 17.91 22.11 -2.94
N GLU A 167 18.39 20.95 -2.52
CA GLU A 167 19.83 20.64 -2.55
C GLU A 167 20.34 20.50 -3.98
N MET A 168 19.61 19.83 -4.88
CA MET A 168 19.95 19.74 -6.30
C MET A 168 19.99 21.13 -6.96
N ALA A 169 19.04 22.01 -6.62
CA ALA A 169 19.06 23.39 -7.09
C ALA A 169 20.26 24.17 -6.54
N ARG A 170 20.60 23.98 -5.26
CA ARG A 170 21.75 24.62 -4.62
C ARG A 170 23.09 24.17 -5.23
N THR A 171 23.22 22.91 -5.64
CA THR A 171 24.43 22.35 -6.27
C THR A 171 24.52 22.64 -7.77
N GLY A 172 23.47 23.17 -8.38
CA GLY A 172 23.38 23.43 -9.81
C GLY A 172 23.07 22.21 -10.66
N GLU A 173 22.67 21.10 -10.04
CA GLU A 173 22.21 19.89 -10.73
C GLU A 173 20.80 20.07 -11.35
N LEU A 174 20.01 21.01 -10.84
CA LEU A 174 18.66 21.33 -11.29
C LEU A 174 18.47 22.85 -11.34
N ASP A 175 17.99 23.37 -12.47
CA ASP A 175 17.53 24.77 -12.52
C ASP A 175 16.18 24.88 -11.80
N PRO A 176 15.98 25.81 -10.86
CA PRO A 176 14.69 26.03 -10.21
C PRO A 176 13.53 26.28 -11.17
N GLN A 177 13.80 26.77 -12.41
CA GLN A 177 12.77 26.99 -13.42
C GLN A 177 12.30 25.70 -14.09
N ASP A 178 13.09 24.60 -13.99
CA ASP A 178 12.76 23.28 -14.54
C ASP A 178 12.03 22.38 -13.52
N ILE A 179 11.75 22.88 -12.31
CA ILE A 179 10.99 22.12 -11.31
C ILE A 179 9.53 22.04 -11.74
N ASP A 180 9.07 20.82 -11.99
CA ASP A 180 7.70 20.49 -12.39
C ASP A 180 7.09 19.38 -11.49
N GLU A 181 5.88 18.90 -11.84
CA GLU A 181 5.19 17.81 -11.13
C GLU A 181 5.99 16.49 -11.20
N ASN A 182 6.70 16.23 -12.31
CA ASN A 182 7.53 15.04 -12.46
C ASN A 182 8.75 15.10 -11.54
N THR A 183 9.31 16.30 -11.36
CA THR A 183 10.40 16.53 -10.41
C THR A 183 9.96 16.13 -9.00
N ILE A 184 8.78 16.57 -8.56
CA ILE A 184 8.23 16.14 -7.26
C ILE A 184 8.03 14.63 -7.21
N SER A 185 7.33 14.07 -8.22
CA SER A 185 7.00 12.62 -8.26
C SER A 185 8.24 11.73 -8.20
N SER A 186 9.35 12.15 -8.83
CA SER A 186 10.60 11.39 -8.86
C SER A 186 11.35 11.36 -7.52
N HIS A 187 10.99 12.24 -6.58
CA HIS A 187 11.58 12.29 -5.23
C HIS A 187 10.65 11.71 -4.15
N LEU A 188 9.46 11.22 -4.53
CA LEU A 188 8.60 10.47 -3.61
C LEU A 188 9.08 9.03 -3.44
N TYR A 189 8.68 8.39 -2.36
CA TYR A 189 9.01 6.97 -2.12
C TYR A 189 8.45 6.03 -3.19
N THR A 190 7.42 6.46 -3.91
CA THR A 190 6.78 5.71 -5.01
C THR A 190 7.31 6.06 -6.39
N ALA A 191 8.47 6.71 -6.49
CA ALA A 191 9.08 7.09 -7.76
C ALA A 191 9.15 5.90 -8.76
N GLY A 192 8.78 6.14 -10.01
CA GLY A 192 8.77 5.12 -11.06
C GLY A 192 7.66 4.07 -10.95
N GLN A 193 6.67 4.28 -10.07
CA GLN A 193 5.46 3.48 -9.97
C GLN A 193 4.26 4.21 -10.60
N PRO A 194 3.19 3.50 -10.97
CA PRO A 194 1.94 4.15 -11.36
C PRO A 194 1.37 4.94 -10.17
N GLU A 195 0.66 6.04 -10.45
CA GLU A 195 -0.12 6.75 -9.45
C GLU A 195 -1.19 5.84 -8.84
N VAL A 196 -1.68 6.20 -7.66
CA VAL A 196 -2.76 5.45 -7.02
C VAL A 196 -4.06 5.64 -7.81
N ASP A 197 -4.61 4.53 -8.29
CA ASP A 197 -5.91 4.53 -8.97
C ASP A 197 -7.07 4.37 -8.00
N LEU A 198 -6.89 3.51 -7.00
CA LEU A 198 -7.90 3.16 -5.99
C LEU A 198 -7.32 3.23 -4.59
N MET A 199 -7.95 4.05 -3.76
CA MET A 199 -7.66 4.14 -2.33
C MET A 199 -8.80 3.52 -1.54
N ILE A 200 -8.51 2.49 -0.75
CA ILE A 200 -9.47 1.81 0.13
C ILE A 200 -9.14 2.15 1.59
N ARG A 201 -10.16 2.52 2.36
CA ARG A 201 -10.04 2.57 3.81
C ARG A 201 -11.16 1.81 4.46
N THR A 202 -10.81 0.76 5.18
CA THR A 202 -11.77 -0.07 5.93
C THR A 202 -12.38 0.67 7.13
N SER A 203 -13.42 0.08 7.74
CA SER A 203 -14.11 0.58 8.92
C SER A 203 -15.00 1.81 8.74
N GLY A 204 -15.35 2.20 7.49
CA GLY A 204 -16.26 3.30 7.19
C GLY A 204 -15.70 4.70 7.44
N GLU A 205 -14.42 4.82 7.80
CA GLU A 205 -13.76 6.11 8.06
C GLU A 205 -13.36 6.80 6.75
N LYS A 206 -13.77 8.07 6.58
CA LYS A 206 -13.62 8.81 5.33
C LYS A 206 -12.56 9.92 5.42
N ARG A 207 -11.32 9.54 5.69
CA ARG A 207 -10.15 10.43 5.76
C ARG A 207 -8.89 9.70 5.37
N LEU A 208 -7.86 10.41 4.85
CA LEU A 208 -6.58 9.85 4.41
C LEU A 208 -5.56 9.66 5.55
N SER A 209 -5.73 10.35 6.65
CA SER A 209 -4.83 10.28 7.81
C SER A 209 -3.36 10.40 7.42
N ASN A 210 -3.02 11.38 6.59
CA ASN A 210 -1.65 11.64 6.13
C ASN A 210 -1.03 10.50 5.28
N PHE A 211 -1.87 9.69 4.61
CA PHE A 211 -1.41 8.61 3.74
C PHE A 211 -1.44 9.01 2.27
N MET A 212 -0.27 9.04 1.62
CA MET A 212 -0.06 9.22 0.18
C MET A 212 -0.86 10.40 -0.41
N LEU A 213 -0.77 11.60 0.20
CA LEU A 213 -1.57 12.77 -0.20
C LEU A 213 -1.34 13.18 -1.65
N TYR A 214 -0.09 13.19 -2.10
CA TYR A 214 0.27 13.55 -3.47
C TYR A 214 -0.18 12.46 -4.45
N GLN A 215 0.11 11.22 -4.16
CA GLN A 215 -0.18 10.07 -5.02
C GLN A 215 -1.69 9.79 -5.16
N ASN A 216 -2.50 10.25 -4.20
CA ASN A 216 -3.95 10.09 -4.22
C ASN A 216 -4.70 11.25 -4.93
N ALA A 217 -3.99 12.19 -5.57
CA ALA A 217 -4.60 13.38 -6.16
C ALA A 217 -5.75 13.08 -7.14
N TYR A 218 -5.66 11.97 -7.88
CA TYR A 218 -6.68 11.52 -8.84
C TYR A 218 -7.20 10.11 -8.53
N ALA A 219 -6.96 9.59 -7.33
CA ALA A 219 -7.45 8.28 -6.93
C ALA A 219 -8.98 8.28 -6.72
N GLU A 220 -9.62 7.17 -7.04
CA GLU A 220 -10.98 6.89 -6.60
C GLU A 220 -10.95 6.35 -5.16
N PHE A 221 -11.90 6.78 -4.34
CA PHE A 221 -11.96 6.39 -2.93
C PHE A 221 -13.12 5.44 -2.66
N VAL A 222 -12.84 4.32 -1.96
CA VAL A 222 -13.85 3.38 -1.48
C VAL A 222 -13.69 3.18 0.03
N PHE A 223 -14.80 3.30 0.76
CA PHE A 223 -14.82 3.27 2.22
C PHE A 223 -15.74 2.14 2.73
N PRO A 224 -15.33 0.86 2.64
CA PRO A 224 -16.13 -0.25 3.16
C PRO A 224 -16.28 -0.15 4.68
N THR A 225 -17.42 -0.60 5.19
CA THR A 225 -17.73 -0.56 6.63
C THR A 225 -17.10 -1.72 7.39
N ALA A 226 -16.67 -2.78 6.72
CA ALA A 226 -15.97 -3.90 7.33
C ALA A 226 -14.74 -3.42 8.09
N LEU A 227 -14.50 -3.94 9.28
CA LEU A 227 -13.27 -3.74 10.03
C LEU A 227 -12.14 -4.56 9.35
N TRP A 228 -10.90 -4.07 9.41
CA TRP A 228 -9.81 -4.72 8.69
C TRP A 228 -9.68 -6.23 8.92
N PRO A 229 -9.77 -6.79 10.15
CA PRO A 229 -9.72 -8.24 10.34
C PRO A 229 -10.84 -9.04 9.68
N ASP A 230 -11.97 -8.40 9.36
CA ASP A 230 -13.12 -9.01 8.68
C ASP A 230 -13.20 -8.61 7.19
N PHE A 231 -12.20 -7.92 6.67
CA PHE A 231 -12.14 -7.49 5.27
C PHE A 231 -11.66 -8.64 4.39
N THR A 232 -12.59 -9.43 3.87
CA THR A 232 -12.31 -10.61 3.07
C THR A 232 -11.93 -10.26 1.62
N VAL A 233 -11.45 -11.29 0.88
CA VAL A 233 -11.20 -11.18 -0.56
C VAL A 233 -12.46 -10.76 -1.33
N GLU A 234 -13.64 -11.24 -0.93
CA GLU A 234 -14.90 -10.84 -1.55
C GLU A 234 -15.26 -9.38 -1.30
N GLU A 235 -14.92 -8.83 -0.10
CA GLU A 235 -15.06 -7.40 0.17
C GLU A 235 -14.09 -6.58 -0.70
N TYR A 236 -12.87 -7.07 -0.87
CA TYR A 236 -11.88 -6.44 -1.74
C TYR A 236 -12.35 -6.45 -3.20
N ASP A 237 -12.86 -7.58 -3.70
CA ASP A 237 -13.43 -7.69 -5.06
C ASP A 237 -14.62 -6.74 -5.26
N ARG A 238 -15.45 -6.52 -4.24
CA ARG A 238 -16.52 -5.51 -4.29
C ARG A 238 -15.95 -4.08 -4.45
N CYS A 239 -14.86 -3.76 -3.77
CA CYS A 239 -14.19 -2.46 -3.94
C CYS A 239 -13.62 -2.30 -5.36
N LEU A 240 -13.01 -3.35 -5.91
CA LEU A 240 -12.51 -3.37 -7.29
C LEU A 240 -13.65 -3.22 -8.30
N LYS A 241 -14.79 -3.86 -8.06
CA LYS A 241 -15.97 -3.77 -8.90
C LYS A 241 -16.61 -2.39 -8.85
N GLU A 242 -16.63 -1.75 -7.68
CA GLU A 242 -17.08 -0.37 -7.54
C GLU A 242 -16.18 0.59 -8.34
N PHE A 243 -14.86 0.40 -8.27
CA PHE A 243 -13.90 1.15 -9.09
C PHE A 243 -14.15 0.97 -10.59
N GLU A 244 -14.34 -0.26 -11.06
CA GLU A 244 -14.64 -0.56 -12.47
C GLU A 244 -15.85 0.21 -12.99
N GLY A 245 -16.88 0.39 -12.15
CA GLY A 245 -18.12 1.10 -12.51
C GLY A 245 -17.97 2.62 -12.62
N ARG A 246 -16.85 3.19 -12.15
CA ARG A 246 -16.64 4.63 -12.11
C ARG A 246 -16.05 5.15 -13.43
N LYS A 247 -16.50 6.35 -13.85
CA LYS A 247 -15.95 7.05 -15.03
C LYS A 247 -14.91 8.07 -14.58
N ARG A 248 -13.62 7.72 -14.71
CA ARG A 248 -12.50 8.63 -14.41
C ARG A 248 -12.40 9.70 -15.51
N ARG A 249 -12.50 10.98 -15.15
CA ARG A 249 -12.53 12.09 -16.10
C ARG A 249 -11.28 12.95 -16.13
N PHE A 250 -10.39 12.85 -15.15
CA PHE A 250 -9.14 13.63 -15.05
C PHE A 250 -9.30 15.12 -15.38
N GLY A 251 -10.40 15.74 -14.95
CA GLY A 251 -10.73 17.12 -15.26
C GLY A 251 -11.34 17.37 -16.65
N GLY A 252 -11.42 16.37 -17.52
CA GLY A 252 -12.02 16.47 -18.87
C GLY A 252 -13.57 16.46 -18.83
N ARG A 253 -14.20 17.15 -19.80
CA ARG A 253 -15.65 17.06 -20.03
C ARG A 253 -15.91 15.94 -21.03
N THR A 254 -16.77 14.98 -20.71
CA THR A 254 -17.40 14.15 -21.74
C THR A 254 -18.45 15.01 -22.46
N THR A 255 -18.20 15.28 -23.73
CA THR A 255 -19.22 15.77 -24.68
C THR A 255 -20.28 14.68 -24.90
#